data_e963c215d50da099150e8c58ad9485d7
#
_entry.id   e963c215d50da099150e8c58ad9485d7
#
_cell.length_a   1.000
_cell.length_b   1.000
_cell.length_c   1.000
_cell.angle_alpha   90.00
_cell.angle_beta   90.00
_cell.angle_gamma   90.00
#
_symmetry.space_group_name_H-M   'P 1'
#
loop_
_entity.id
_entity.type
_entity.pdbx_description
1 polymer ?
#
loop_
_entity_poly.entity_id
_entity_poly.type
_entity_poly.pdbx_seq_one_letter_code
_entity_poly.pdbx_strand_id
1 'polypeptide(L)'
;MDNEKIQNAIHSVFDSVVGPENVSIFSKSNGTIYVIIQKPSSSCAYLELYISTSEENKNNIHVHTLDNCEEEKKGRDFLMLVEELAQLIGSKQITLVDASRIKWGSQYVSLKTLYNLTTGQSWYNSLGYICLDNQYGSHVVNYEDNKHKIRNTKVSDFIEEVKHFIGDNDSAEEIDDLFSKITEKYQGELNPDMNIQDYFTVVKKILRERRSPDINLLLKLLDNIEVSDVISTSLSDCLLIKEMDTSPLIKDIKRQTTASGGRKSKKK
;
A
#
# COMPACT_ATOMS: atom_id res chain seq x y z
N MET A 1 20.09 20.70 5.70
CA MET A 1 21.24 19.81 5.39
C MET A 1 21.73 20.20 4.04
N ASP A 2 23.04 20.11 3.79
CA ASP A 2 23.65 20.38 2.49
C ASP A 2 23.21 19.32 1.46
N ASN A 3 22.97 19.72 0.21
CA ASN A 3 22.54 18.80 -0.87
C ASN A 3 23.54 17.66 -1.07
N GLU A 4 24.84 17.92 -0.91
CA GLU A 4 25.88 16.89 -1.00
C GLU A 4 25.72 15.80 0.07
N LYS A 5 25.36 16.18 1.30
CA LYS A 5 25.11 15.21 2.38
C LYS A 5 23.88 14.35 2.11
N ILE A 6 22.83 14.92 1.49
CA ILE A 6 21.65 14.15 1.11
C ILE A 6 22.00 13.16 -0.01
N GLN A 7 22.75 13.60 -1.03
CA GLN A 7 23.20 12.72 -2.12
C GLN A 7 24.06 11.56 -1.59
N ASN A 8 25.01 11.85 -0.71
CA ASN A 8 25.84 10.82 -0.09
C ASN A 8 25.00 9.82 0.74
N ALA A 9 23.96 10.27 1.45
CA ALA A 9 23.03 9.41 2.16
C ALA A 9 22.23 8.50 1.21
N ILE A 10 21.76 9.04 0.08
CA ILE A 10 21.06 8.27 -0.95
C ILE A 10 21.95 7.14 -1.47
N HIS A 11 23.17 7.45 -1.89
CA HIS A 11 24.12 6.45 -2.36
C HIS A 11 24.45 5.41 -1.29
N SER A 12 24.63 5.82 -0.03
CA SER A 12 24.93 4.89 1.06
C SER A 12 23.82 3.87 1.34
N VAL A 13 22.56 4.26 1.07
CA VAL A 13 21.40 3.39 1.31
C VAL A 13 21.14 2.48 0.11
N PHE A 14 21.18 3.03 -1.11
CA PHE A 14 20.68 2.31 -2.28
C PHE A 14 21.75 1.59 -3.09
N ASP A 15 23.00 2.10 -3.16
CA ASP A 15 24.05 1.51 -4.02
C ASP A 15 24.35 0.05 -3.70
N SER A 16 24.35 -0.32 -2.41
CA SER A 16 24.62 -1.70 -1.99
C SER A 16 23.50 -2.69 -2.36
N VAL A 17 22.28 -2.17 -2.63
CA VAL A 17 21.09 -2.99 -2.85
C VAL A 17 20.76 -3.10 -4.33
N VAL A 18 20.93 -2.00 -5.08
CA VAL A 18 20.55 -1.95 -6.50
C VAL A 18 21.73 -1.75 -7.46
N GLY A 19 22.89 -1.35 -6.96
CA GLY A 19 24.05 -0.91 -7.75
C GLY A 19 24.01 0.61 -8.03
N PRO A 20 25.17 1.29 -7.98
CA PRO A 20 25.23 2.73 -8.15
C PRO A 20 24.74 3.22 -9.52
N GLU A 21 24.88 2.41 -10.56
CA GLU A 21 24.41 2.71 -11.92
C GLU A 21 22.88 2.75 -12.04
N ASN A 22 22.16 2.22 -11.03
CA ASN A 22 20.70 2.19 -10.98
C ASN A 22 20.10 3.33 -10.15
N VAL A 23 20.94 4.21 -9.60
CA VAL A 23 20.54 5.37 -8.79
C VAL A 23 20.76 6.64 -9.57
N SER A 24 19.69 7.35 -9.88
CA SER A 24 19.74 8.65 -10.56
C SER A 24 19.25 9.76 -9.64
N ILE A 25 20.02 10.84 -9.50
CA ILE A 25 19.71 11.96 -8.61
C ILE A 25 19.68 13.24 -9.40
N PHE A 26 18.60 14.00 -9.29
CA PHE A 26 18.38 15.26 -9.98
C PHE A 26 18.04 16.35 -8.96
N SER A 27 18.77 17.46 -8.97
CA SER A 27 18.44 18.65 -8.16
C SER A 27 17.62 19.64 -8.99
N LYS A 28 16.46 20.04 -8.47
CA LYS A 28 15.60 21.06 -9.08
C LYS A 28 15.91 22.44 -8.49
N SER A 29 15.64 23.48 -9.26
CA SER A 29 15.88 24.89 -8.86
C SER A 29 15.05 25.34 -7.65
N ASN A 30 13.95 24.67 -7.36
CA ASN A 30 13.07 24.94 -6.21
C ASN A 30 13.55 24.30 -4.89
N GLY A 31 14.74 23.73 -4.85
CA GLY A 31 15.27 23.07 -3.67
C GLY A 31 14.68 21.67 -3.44
N THR A 32 14.20 20.99 -4.48
CA THR A 32 13.76 19.60 -4.41
C THR A 32 14.80 18.69 -5.04
N ILE A 33 15.14 17.59 -4.38
CA ILE A 33 15.95 16.52 -4.93
C ILE A 33 14.99 15.43 -5.40
N TYR A 34 15.11 15.04 -6.67
CA TYR A 34 14.36 13.92 -7.26
C TYR A 34 15.28 12.73 -7.43
N VAL A 35 14.86 11.58 -6.94
CA VAL A 35 15.62 10.33 -6.95
C VAL A 35 14.84 9.29 -7.71
N ILE A 36 15.48 8.60 -8.64
CA ILE A 36 14.93 7.47 -9.37
C ILE A 36 15.82 6.26 -9.12
N ILE A 37 15.22 5.17 -8.69
CA ILE A 37 15.85 3.86 -8.57
C ILE A 37 15.28 2.98 -9.68
N GLN A 38 16.10 2.69 -10.68
CA GLN A 38 15.67 1.99 -11.89
C GLN A 38 16.82 1.19 -12.50
N LYS A 39 16.58 -0.03 -12.97
CA LYS A 39 17.57 -0.74 -13.79
C LYS A 39 17.75 -0.05 -15.15
N PRO A 40 18.98 0.11 -15.67
CA PRO A 40 19.23 0.77 -16.95
C PRO A 40 18.53 0.10 -18.14
N SER A 41 18.26 -1.21 -18.04
CA SER A 41 17.60 -2.00 -19.08
C SER A 41 16.06 -2.05 -18.95
N SER A 42 15.49 -1.43 -17.92
CA SER A 42 14.07 -1.46 -17.60
C SER A 42 13.44 -0.08 -17.79
N SER A 43 12.25 -0.04 -18.39
CA SER A 43 11.40 1.17 -18.38
C SER A 43 10.65 1.35 -17.06
N CYS A 44 10.74 0.40 -16.13
CA CYS A 44 10.06 0.41 -14.86
C CYS A 44 10.98 0.95 -13.77
N ALA A 45 10.58 2.06 -13.11
CA ALA A 45 11.22 2.56 -11.90
C ALA A 45 10.72 1.78 -10.70
N TYR A 46 11.60 1.22 -9.89
CA TYR A 46 11.24 0.56 -8.63
C TYR A 46 10.75 1.55 -7.60
N LEU A 47 11.40 2.72 -7.57
CA LEU A 47 11.15 3.75 -6.57
C LEU A 47 11.46 5.12 -7.16
N GLU A 48 10.53 6.04 -6.97
CA GLU A 48 10.74 7.46 -7.23
C GLU A 48 10.45 8.27 -5.98
N LEU A 49 11.36 9.16 -5.62
CA LEU A 49 11.29 9.98 -4.42
C LEU A 49 11.45 11.46 -4.74
N TYR A 50 10.73 12.30 -4.01
CA TYR A 50 11.01 13.72 -3.89
C TYR A 50 11.46 14.02 -2.46
N ILE A 51 12.60 14.69 -2.30
CA ILE A 51 13.12 15.14 -1.01
C ILE A 51 13.10 16.66 -1.02
N SER A 52 12.29 17.26 -0.14
CA SER A 52 12.23 18.71 0.00
C SER A 52 13.43 19.21 0.80
N THR A 53 14.12 20.24 0.28
CA THR A 53 15.18 20.92 1.01
C THR A 53 14.75 22.32 1.46
N SER A 54 13.46 22.71 1.28
CA SER A 54 12.92 23.98 1.75
C SER A 54 12.93 24.05 3.28
N GLU A 55 13.04 25.26 3.85
CA GLU A 55 13.12 25.45 5.30
C GLU A 55 11.87 24.92 6.04
N GLU A 56 10.68 25.06 5.44
CA GLU A 56 9.41 24.59 6.04
C GLU A 56 9.30 23.06 6.07
N ASN A 57 9.74 22.40 5.00
CA ASN A 57 9.58 20.96 4.81
C ASN A 57 10.93 20.25 4.73
N LYS A 58 11.89 20.72 5.52
CA LYS A 58 13.27 20.28 5.44
C LYS A 58 13.44 18.79 5.54
N ASN A 59 13.98 18.20 4.48
CA ASN A 59 14.28 16.80 4.30
C ASN A 59 13.05 15.85 4.33
N ASN A 60 11.82 16.37 4.24
CA ASN A 60 10.66 15.50 4.11
C ASN A 60 10.72 14.71 2.80
N ILE A 61 10.41 13.44 2.88
CA ILE A 61 10.44 12.53 1.74
C ILE A 61 9.00 12.28 1.27
N HIS A 62 8.78 12.43 -0.03
CA HIS A 62 7.55 12.01 -0.69
C HIS A 62 7.85 10.85 -1.63
N VAL A 63 7.25 9.69 -1.36
CA VAL A 63 7.31 8.52 -2.25
C VAL A 63 6.28 8.73 -3.35
N HIS A 64 6.76 8.98 -4.57
CA HIS A 64 5.93 9.21 -5.74
C HIS A 64 5.53 7.91 -6.42
N THR A 65 6.50 7.02 -6.61
CA THR A 65 6.30 5.71 -7.21
C THR A 65 6.96 4.63 -6.35
N LEU A 66 6.25 3.55 -6.13
CA LEU A 66 6.77 2.32 -5.55
C LEU A 66 6.19 1.15 -6.33
N ASP A 67 6.98 0.58 -7.23
CA ASP A 67 6.54 -0.48 -8.13
C ASP A 67 7.30 -1.78 -7.88
N ASN A 68 6.63 -2.89 -8.13
CA ASN A 68 7.23 -4.23 -8.08
C ASN A 68 7.58 -4.69 -9.50
N CYS A 69 8.61 -4.07 -10.08
CA CYS A 69 9.07 -4.32 -11.44
C CYS A 69 9.61 -5.74 -11.65
N GLU A 70 10.05 -6.40 -10.57
CA GLU A 70 10.60 -7.76 -10.60
C GLU A 70 10.16 -8.53 -9.36
N GLU A 71 9.95 -9.84 -9.51
CA GLU A 71 9.49 -10.72 -8.41
C GLU A 71 10.46 -10.83 -7.23
N GLU A 72 11.74 -10.49 -7.42
CA GLU A 72 12.79 -10.66 -6.42
C GLU A 72 12.80 -9.58 -5.34
N LYS A 73 12.38 -8.34 -5.65
CA LYS A 73 12.41 -7.20 -4.72
C LYS A 73 11.00 -6.75 -4.38
N LYS A 74 10.68 -6.80 -3.10
CA LYS A 74 9.34 -6.45 -2.60
C LYS A 74 9.25 -4.95 -2.28
N GLY A 75 8.13 -4.31 -2.56
CA GLY A 75 7.89 -2.90 -2.21
C GLY A 75 8.17 -2.58 -0.73
N ARG A 76 7.96 -3.57 0.18
CA ARG A 76 8.32 -3.44 1.59
C ARG A 76 9.82 -3.18 1.81
N ASP A 77 10.68 -3.86 1.06
CA ASP A 77 12.13 -3.73 1.22
C ASP A 77 12.56 -2.32 0.81
N PHE A 78 11.99 -1.79 -0.26
CA PHE A 78 12.23 -0.40 -0.66
C PHE A 78 11.71 0.62 0.35
N LEU A 79 10.54 0.40 0.95
CA LEU A 79 10.05 1.30 2.01
C LEU A 79 10.96 1.29 3.23
N MET A 80 11.52 0.14 3.60
CA MET A 80 12.52 0.07 4.68
C MET A 80 13.78 0.89 4.37
N LEU A 81 14.24 0.86 3.12
CA LEU A 81 15.36 1.71 2.67
C LEU A 81 15.01 3.20 2.69
N VAL A 82 13.79 3.56 2.31
CA VAL A 82 13.29 4.95 2.42
C VAL A 82 13.25 5.39 3.88
N GLU A 83 12.83 4.53 4.80
CA GLU A 83 12.83 4.82 6.23
C GLU A 83 14.26 4.99 6.77
N GLU A 84 15.21 4.17 6.33
CA GLU A 84 16.62 4.31 6.65
C GLU A 84 17.18 5.64 6.12
N LEU A 85 16.91 5.97 4.86
CA LEU A 85 17.28 7.26 4.27
C LEU A 85 16.70 8.42 5.09
N ALA A 86 15.40 8.35 5.44
CA ALA A 86 14.74 9.38 6.23
C ALA A 86 15.46 9.62 7.57
N GLN A 87 15.90 8.56 8.25
CA GLN A 87 16.68 8.65 9.49
C GLN A 87 18.04 9.32 9.27
N LEU A 88 18.76 8.94 8.20
CA LEU A 88 20.08 9.49 7.89
C LEU A 88 20.05 10.97 7.57
N ILE A 89 19.04 11.43 6.83
CA ILE A 89 18.89 12.85 6.48
C ILE A 89 18.14 13.67 7.51
N GLY A 90 17.67 13.04 8.62
CA GLY A 90 16.88 13.72 9.66
C GLY A 90 15.52 14.19 9.16
N SER A 91 14.89 13.43 8.26
CA SER A 91 13.51 13.68 7.82
C SER A 91 12.55 13.50 8.98
N LYS A 92 11.57 14.40 9.08
CA LYS A 92 10.52 14.30 10.10
C LYS A 92 9.38 13.39 9.67
N GLN A 93 9.15 13.29 8.37
CA GLN A 93 8.04 12.51 7.84
C GLN A 93 8.33 11.93 6.45
N ILE A 94 7.71 10.79 6.20
CA ILE A 94 7.60 10.18 4.87
C ILE A 94 6.14 10.26 4.47
N THR A 95 5.86 10.74 3.26
CA THR A 95 4.52 10.83 2.69
C THR A 95 4.41 9.98 1.44
N LEU A 96 3.25 9.43 1.16
CA LEU A 96 2.94 8.72 -0.08
C LEU A 96 1.43 8.72 -0.35
N VAL A 97 1.05 8.45 -1.59
CA VAL A 97 -0.35 8.20 -1.98
C VAL A 97 -0.50 6.70 -2.26
N ASP A 98 -1.54 6.09 -1.67
CA ASP A 98 -1.82 4.67 -1.90
C ASP A 98 -2.51 4.46 -3.25
N ALA A 99 -1.72 4.31 -4.28
CA ALA A 99 -2.16 3.90 -5.62
C ALA A 99 -1.74 2.45 -5.93
N SER A 100 -1.54 1.64 -4.89
CA SER A 100 -1.01 0.29 -5.04
C SER A 100 -1.97 -0.62 -5.81
N ARG A 101 -1.47 -1.21 -6.90
CA ARG A 101 -2.21 -2.15 -7.74
C ARG A 101 -1.37 -3.39 -8.01
N ILE A 102 -2.02 -4.54 -8.11
CA ILE A 102 -1.39 -5.78 -8.62
C ILE A 102 -1.87 -6.01 -10.05
N LYS A 103 -0.94 -6.32 -10.93
CA LYS A 103 -1.27 -6.75 -12.29
C LYS A 103 -1.69 -8.22 -12.30
N TRP A 104 -2.90 -8.48 -12.80
CA TRP A 104 -3.41 -9.82 -13.05
C TRP A 104 -3.80 -9.97 -14.52
N GLY A 105 -2.99 -10.70 -15.28
CA GLY A 105 -3.19 -10.79 -16.73
C GLY A 105 -3.06 -9.43 -17.40
N SER A 106 -4.14 -8.95 -18.05
CA SER A 106 -4.24 -7.62 -18.65
C SER A 106 -4.88 -6.57 -17.74
N GLN A 107 -5.35 -6.95 -16.56
CA GLN A 107 -6.08 -6.07 -15.64
C GLN A 107 -5.27 -5.76 -14.38
N TYR A 108 -5.68 -4.71 -13.65
CA TYR A 108 -5.08 -4.31 -12.38
C TYR A 108 -6.10 -4.44 -11.27
N VAL A 109 -5.67 -4.92 -10.11
CA VAL A 109 -6.47 -4.98 -8.87
C VAL A 109 -5.95 -3.94 -7.90
N SER A 110 -6.82 -3.13 -7.37
CA SER A 110 -6.51 -2.26 -6.24
C SER A 110 -6.15 -3.11 -5.00
N LEU A 111 -4.87 -3.05 -4.61
CA LEU A 111 -4.43 -3.67 -3.37
C LEU A 111 -5.08 -3.03 -2.16
N LYS A 112 -5.27 -1.72 -2.21
CA LYS A 112 -5.95 -0.95 -1.19
C LYS A 112 -7.34 -1.52 -0.90
N THR A 113 -8.19 -1.66 -1.93
CA THR A 113 -9.53 -2.22 -1.80
C THR A 113 -9.48 -3.63 -1.21
N LEU A 114 -8.63 -4.50 -1.77
CA LEU A 114 -8.51 -5.88 -1.30
C LEU A 114 -8.01 -5.98 0.15
N TYR A 115 -7.08 -5.12 0.57
CA TYR A 115 -6.61 -5.09 1.96
C TYR A 115 -7.66 -4.52 2.91
N ASN A 116 -8.37 -3.46 2.53
CA ASN A 116 -9.46 -2.92 3.33
C ASN A 116 -10.57 -3.95 3.55
N LEU A 117 -10.95 -4.72 2.53
CA LEU A 117 -11.95 -5.78 2.62
C LEU A 117 -11.49 -6.98 3.47
N THR A 118 -10.19 -7.25 3.54
CA THR A 118 -9.65 -8.43 4.24
C THR A 118 -9.07 -8.12 5.62
N THR A 119 -8.66 -6.89 5.88
CA THR A 119 -7.98 -6.51 7.13
C THR A 119 -8.55 -5.25 7.79
N GLY A 120 -9.44 -4.51 7.10
CA GLY A 120 -10.00 -3.23 7.55
C GLY A 120 -9.04 -2.04 7.42
N GLN A 121 -7.88 -2.23 6.81
CA GLN A 121 -6.88 -1.17 6.63
C GLN A 121 -6.04 -1.43 5.39
N SER A 122 -5.39 -0.38 4.83
CA SER A 122 -4.51 -0.56 3.69
C SER A 122 -3.21 -1.30 4.07
N TRP A 123 -2.48 -1.77 3.06
CA TRP A 123 -1.19 -2.40 3.30
C TRP A 123 -0.18 -1.44 3.97
N TYR A 124 -0.15 -0.18 3.56
CA TYR A 124 0.74 0.82 4.16
C TYR A 124 0.41 1.12 5.62
N ASN A 125 -0.87 1.07 6.01
CA ASN A 125 -1.26 1.25 7.41
C ASN A 125 -0.68 0.13 8.29
N SER A 126 -0.59 -1.10 7.77
CA SER A 126 0.06 -2.20 8.48
C SER A 126 1.57 -1.97 8.72
N LEU A 127 2.18 -1.02 8.01
CA LEU A 127 3.58 -0.60 8.15
C LEU A 127 3.72 0.69 8.99
N GLY A 128 2.63 1.16 9.60
CA GLY A 128 2.63 2.32 10.49
C GLY A 128 2.44 3.66 9.79
N TYR A 129 2.03 3.67 8.52
CA TYR A 129 1.56 4.89 7.88
C TYR A 129 0.13 5.19 8.33
N ILE A 130 -0.15 6.44 8.62
CA ILE A 130 -1.49 6.92 8.96
C ILE A 130 -2.07 7.72 7.80
N CYS A 131 -3.37 7.64 7.62
CA CYS A 131 -4.09 8.42 6.62
C CYS A 131 -4.53 9.74 7.21
N LEU A 132 -4.21 10.85 6.56
CA LEU A 132 -4.80 12.15 6.84
C LEU A 132 -5.85 12.45 5.78
N ASP A 133 -7.06 12.77 6.23
CA ASP A 133 -8.12 13.24 5.37
C ASP A 133 -7.75 14.61 4.78
N ASN A 134 -7.58 14.66 3.46
CA ASN A 134 -7.19 15.88 2.76
C ASN A 134 -8.31 16.94 2.74
N GLN A 135 -9.58 16.55 2.91
CA GLN A 135 -10.68 17.52 2.87
C GLN A 135 -10.77 18.38 4.12
N TYR A 136 -10.29 17.87 5.26
CA TYR A 136 -10.42 18.55 6.56
C TYR A 136 -9.09 18.75 7.30
N GLY A 137 -7.97 18.38 6.73
CA GLY A 137 -6.60 18.76 7.17
C GLY A 137 -6.12 18.23 8.53
N SER A 138 -6.94 17.48 9.28
CA SER A 138 -6.58 17.10 10.65
C SER A 138 -7.20 15.80 11.17
N HIS A 139 -8.04 15.10 10.42
CA HIS A 139 -8.66 13.88 10.91
C HIS A 139 -7.89 12.64 10.46
N VAL A 140 -7.36 11.91 11.43
CA VAL A 140 -6.82 10.56 11.20
C VAL A 140 -7.99 9.62 10.95
N VAL A 141 -7.96 8.89 9.82
CA VAL A 141 -9.01 7.91 9.52
C VAL A 141 -9.01 6.81 10.58
N ASN A 142 -10.18 6.57 11.18
CA ASN A 142 -10.35 5.54 12.18
C ASN A 142 -10.55 4.15 11.53
N TYR A 143 -9.49 3.38 11.44
CA TYR A 143 -9.55 2.02 10.87
C TYR A 143 -10.27 1.00 11.76
N GLU A 144 -10.50 1.28 13.03
CA GLU A 144 -11.21 0.36 13.92
C GLU A 144 -12.67 0.20 13.51
N ASP A 145 -13.32 1.26 13.03
CA ASP A 145 -14.67 1.19 12.50
C ASP A 145 -14.76 0.30 11.26
N ASN A 146 -13.79 0.40 10.35
CA ASN A 146 -13.69 -0.49 9.20
C ASN A 146 -13.46 -1.95 9.62
N LYS A 147 -12.54 -2.19 10.56
CA LYS A 147 -12.29 -3.53 11.08
C LYS A 147 -13.53 -4.13 11.73
N HIS A 148 -14.28 -3.31 12.47
CA HIS A 148 -15.54 -3.73 13.07
C HIS A 148 -16.58 -4.06 11.99
N LYS A 149 -16.75 -3.19 11.00
CA LYS A 149 -17.69 -3.37 9.89
C LYS A 149 -17.42 -4.67 9.14
N ILE A 150 -16.19 -4.90 8.66
CA ILE A 150 -15.89 -6.09 7.86
C ILE A 150 -16.05 -7.42 8.60
N ARG A 151 -15.95 -7.42 9.94
CA ARG A 151 -16.12 -8.62 10.78
C ARG A 151 -17.56 -8.91 11.13
N ASN A 152 -18.40 -7.89 11.18
CA ASN A 152 -19.75 -8.01 11.73
C ASN A 152 -20.87 -7.83 10.68
N THR A 153 -20.54 -7.40 9.47
CA THR A 153 -21.51 -7.23 8.37
C THR A 153 -21.44 -8.44 7.44
N LYS A 154 -22.58 -9.02 7.10
CA LYS A 154 -22.66 -10.07 6.07
C LYS A 154 -22.27 -9.48 4.71
N VAL A 155 -21.64 -10.29 3.87
CA VAL A 155 -21.27 -9.83 2.54
C VAL A 155 -22.49 -9.52 1.67
N SER A 156 -23.60 -10.25 1.83
CA SER A 156 -24.87 -9.92 1.16
C SER A 156 -25.36 -8.53 1.50
N ASP A 157 -25.38 -8.15 2.78
CA ASP A 157 -25.82 -6.83 3.22
C ASP A 157 -24.88 -5.74 2.72
N PHE A 158 -23.58 -6.03 2.69
CA PHE A 158 -22.57 -5.13 2.14
C PHE A 158 -22.74 -4.90 0.63
N ILE A 159 -23.07 -5.94 -0.15
CA ILE A 159 -23.34 -5.79 -1.59
C ILE A 159 -24.57 -4.91 -1.82
N GLU A 160 -25.63 -5.02 -0.99
CA GLU A 160 -26.76 -4.10 -1.05
C GLU A 160 -26.36 -2.63 -0.76
N GLU A 161 -25.45 -2.41 0.21
CA GLU A 161 -24.91 -1.07 0.44
C GLU A 161 -24.15 -0.54 -0.80
N VAL A 162 -23.30 -1.38 -1.43
CA VAL A 162 -22.54 -1.02 -2.64
C VAL A 162 -23.50 -0.60 -3.76
N LYS A 163 -24.55 -1.36 -4.02
CA LYS A 163 -25.58 -1.05 -5.02
C LYS A 163 -26.27 0.28 -4.76
N HIS A 164 -26.62 0.51 -3.49
CA HIS A 164 -27.29 1.75 -3.09
C HIS A 164 -26.43 3.00 -3.37
N PHE A 165 -25.12 2.90 -3.14
CA PHE A 165 -24.19 4.01 -3.37
C PHE A 165 -23.92 4.28 -4.86
N ILE A 166 -23.89 3.24 -5.70
CA ILE A 166 -23.68 3.42 -7.14
C ILE A 166 -24.90 4.12 -7.80
N GLY A 167 -26.10 3.89 -7.26
CA GLY A 167 -27.29 4.66 -7.58
C GLY A 167 -27.84 4.54 -9.01
N ASP A 168 -27.12 3.86 -9.90
CA ASP A 168 -27.52 3.58 -11.26
C ASP A 168 -28.07 2.15 -11.35
N ASN A 169 -29.30 2.00 -11.85
CA ASN A 169 -29.98 0.70 -11.89
C ASN A 169 -29.20 -0.35 -12.70
N ASP A 170 -28.63 0.04 -13.85
CA ASP A 170 -27.91 -0.90 -14.72
C ASP A 170 -26.64 -1.43 -14.03
N SER A 171 -25.92 -0.56 -13.35
CA SER A 171 -24.72 -0.95 -12.58
C SER A 171 -25.05 -1.76 -11.33
N ALA A 172 -26.19 -1.48 -10.69
CA ALA A 172 -26.66 -2.26 -9.54
C ALA A 172 -27.04 -3.69 -9.94
N GLU A 173 -27.76 -3.88 -11.06
CA GLU A 173 -28.10 -5.20 -11.61
C GLU A 173 -26.83 -5.98 -12.01
N GLU A 174 -25.83 -5.30 -12.56
CA GLU A 174 -24.55 -5.92 -12.90
C GLU A 174 -23.81 -6.45 -11.65
N ILE A 175 -23.82 -5.73 -10.54
CA ILE A 175 -23.21 -6.15 -9.29
C ILE A 175 -23.89 -7.41 -8.74
N ASP A 176 -25.21 -7.46 -8.75
CA ASP A 176 -25.97 -8.63 -8.33
C ASP A 176 -25.64 -9.85 -9.17
N ASP A 177 -25.60 -9.69 -10.48
CA ASP A 177 -25.25 -10.75 -11.41
C ASP A 177 -23.82 -11.25 -11.17
N LEU A 178 -22.85 -10.34 -10.98
CA LEU A 178 -21.46 -10.68 -10.67
C LEU A 178 -21.34 -11.41 -9.33
N PHE A 179 -21.97 -10.90 -8.26
CA PHE A 179 -21.92 -11.49 -6.94
C PHE A 179 -22.57 -12.88 -6.93
N SER A 180 -23.73 -13.03 -7.57
CA SER A 180 -24.44 -14.29 -7.70
C SER A 180 -23.62 -15.33 -8.47
N LYS A 181 -23.07 -14.97 -9.63
CA LYS A 181 -22.23 -15.86 -10.45
C LYS A 181 -20.97 -16.31 -9.70
N ILE A 182 -20.32 -15.40 -8.98
CA ILE A 182 -19.12 -15.74 -8.18
C ILE A 182 -19.49 -16.68 -7.05
N THR A 183 -20.55 -16.38 -6.29
CA THR A 183 -20.97 -17.18 -5.15
C THR A 183 -21.44 -18.56 -5.56
N GLU A 184 -22.23 -18.68 -6.65
CA GLU A 184 -22.67 -19.96 -7.21
C GLU A 184 -21.47 -20.80 -7.69
N LYS A 185 -20.54 -20.19 -8.40
CA LYS A 185 -19.37 -20.89 -8.93
C LYS A 185 -18.47 -21.44 -7.84
N TYR A 186 -18.32 -20.71 -6.74
CA TYR A 186 -17.48 -21.09 -5.59
C TYR A 186 -18.30 -21.47 -4.38
N GLN A 187 -19.52 -22.03 -4.56
CA GLN A 187 -20.47 -22.36 -3.49
C GLN A 187 -19.92 -23.30 -2.41
N GLY A 188 -18.82 -24.01 -2.67
CA GLY A 188 -18.11 -24.81 -1.66
C GLY A 188 -17.14 -24.01 -0.78
N GLU A 189 -16.78 -22.82 -1.19
CA GLU A 189 -15.82 -21.94 -0.50
C GLU A 189 -16.45 -20.58 -0.13
N LEU A 190 -17.39 -20.07 -0.93
CA LEU A 190 -18.06 -18.78 -0.75
C LEU A 190 -19.54 -18.96 -0.41
N ASN A 191 -20.02 -18.14 0.54
CA ASN A 191 -21.41 -18.13 0.98
C ASN A 191 -21.83 -16.65 1.23
N PRO A 192 -23.01 -16.19 0.77
CA PRO A 192 -23.51 -14.84 1.00
C PRO A 192 -23.74 -14.49 2.48
N ASP A 193 -23.84 -15.50 3.37
CA ASP A 193 -23.95 -15.30 4.81
C ASP A 193 -22.62 -15.10 5.54
N MET A 194 -21.48 -15.26 4.85
CA MET A 194 -20.16 -14.95 5.41
C MET A 194 -20.05 -13.46 5.73
N ASN A 195 -19.23 -13.11 6.73
CA ASN A 195 -18.86 -11.72 6.90
C ASN A 195 -17.92 -11.26 5.76
N ILE A 196 -17.82 -9.95 5.59
CA ILE A 196 -17.02 -9.34 4.51
C ILE A 196 -15.58 -9.85 4.54
N GLN A 197 -14.96 -9.87 5.73
CA GLN A 197 -13.56 -10.26 5.90
C GLN A 197 -13.30 -11.69 5.41
N ASP A 198 -14.12 -12.63 5.83
CA ASP A 198 -13.96 -14.05 5.49
C ASP A 198 -14.21 -14.29 4.01
N TYR A 199 -15.27 -13.69 3.45
CA TYR A 199 -15.59 -13.78 2.02
C TYR A 199 -14.43 -13.30 1.15
N PHE A 200 -13.93 -12.07 1.39
CA PHE A 200 -12.85 -11.51 0.57
C PHE A 200 -11.47 -12.13 0.88
N THR A 201 -11.29 -12.76 2.03
CA THR A 201 -10.10 -13.59 2.30
C THR A 201 -10.08 -14.81 1.38
N VAL A 202 -11.22 -15.46 1.15
CA VAL A 202 -11.34 -16.55 0.18
C VAL A 202 -11.14 -16.03 -1.25
N VAL A 203 -11.77 -14.91 -1.62
CA VAL A 203 -11.56 -14.25 -2.92
C VAL A 203 -10.08 -13.98 -3.17
N LYS A 204 -9.37 -13.41 -2.18
CA LYS A 204 -7.93 -13.16 -2.26
C LYS A 204 -7.10 -14.43 -2.47
N LYS A 205 -7.50 -15.54 -1.85
CA LYS A 205 -6.89 -16.86 -2.04
C LYS A 205 -7.11 -17.37 -3.46
N ILE A 206 -8.35 -17.31 -3.97
CA ILE A 206 -8.70 -17.71 -5.34
C ILE A 206 -7.87 -16.91 -6.36
N LEU A 207 -7.78 -15.60 -6.19
CA LEU A 207 -6.96 -14.72 -7.02
C LEU A 207 -5.49 -15.14 -7.01
N ARG A 208 -4.89 -15.42 -5.85
CA ARG A 208 -3.48 -15.83 -5.73
C ARG A 208 -3.17 -17.16 -6.40
N GLU A 209 -4.08 -18.10 -6.29
CA GLU A 209 -3.90 -19.45 -6.82
C GLU A 209 -4.13 -19.52 -8.33
N ARG A 210 -4.52 -18.39 -8.96
CA ARG A 210 -4.81 -18.28 -10.40
C ARG A 210 -5.71 -19.40 -10.91
N ARG A 211 -6.59 -19.92 -10.06
CA ARG A 211 -7.40 -21.13 -10.32
C ARG A 211 -8.52 -20.92 -11.33
N SER A 212 -8.76 -19.68 -11.76
CA SER A 212 -10.00 -19.40 -12.46
C SER A 212 -9.80 -18.73 -13.80
N PRO A 213 -10.47 -19.23 -14.85
CA PRO A 213 -10.71 -18.46 -16.07
C PRO A 213 -11.56 -17.21 -15.82
N ASP A 214 -12.26 -17.13 -14.68
CA ASP A 214 -13.19 -16.05 -14.33
C ASP A 214 -12.58 -15.03 -13.33
N ILE A 215 -11.28 -14.94 -13.28
CA ILE A 215 -10.59 -13.84 -12.59
C ILE A 215 -11.24 -12.50 -12.96
N ASN A 216 -11.65 -12.32 -14.22
CA ASN A 216 -12.30 -11.10 -14.69
C ASN A 216 -13.59 -10.76 -13.94
N LEU A 217 -14.39 -11.76 -13.49
CA LEU A 217 -15.60 -11.50 -12.69
C LEU A 217 -15.23 -10.96 -11.30
N LEU A 218 -14.22 -11.57 -10.65
CA LEU A 218 -13.74 -11.13 -9.34
C LEU A 218 -13.12 -9.74 -9.40
N LEU A 219 -12.36 -9.43 -10.46
CA LEU A 219 -11.76 -8.12 -10.67
C LEU A 219 -12.84 -7.06 -10.87
N LYS A 220 -13.84 -7.36 -11.69
CA LYS A 220 -14.95 -6.45 -11.96
C LYS A 220 -15.79 -6.16 -10.71
N LEU A 221 -16.01 -7.17 -9.86
CA LEU A 221 -16.66 -6.96 -8.56
C LEU A 221 -15.84 -6.04 -7.67
N LEU A 222 -14.53 -6.24 -7.58
CA LEU A 222 -13.63 -5.41 -6.77
C LEU A 222 -13.58 -3.96 -7.28
N ASP A 223 -13.56 -3.75 -8.60
CA ASP A 223 -13.59 -2.41 -9.20
C ASP A 223 -14.89 -1.68 -8.87
N ASN A 224 -16.03 -2.36 -8.94
CA ASN A 224 -17.32 -1.79 -8.57
C ASN A 224 -17.38 -1.43 -7.08
N ILE A 225 -16.81 -2.27 -6.20
CA ILE A 225 -16.71 -1.96 -4.77
C ILE A 225 -15.80 -0.75 -4.54
N GLU A 226 -14.69 -0.63 -5.25
CA GLU A 226 -13.78 0.51 -5.14
C GLU A 226 -14.47 1.83 -5.51
N VAL A 227 -15.27 1.83 -6.57
CA VAL A 227 -16.01 3.01 -7.02
C VAL A 227 -17.11 3.41 -6.04
N SER A 228 -17.72 2.46 -5.32
CA SER A 228 -18.84 2.72 -4.41
C SER A 228 -18.49 3.46 -3.11
N ASP A 229 -17.22 3.51 -2.73
CA ASP A 229 -16.72 4.14 -1.49
C ASP A 229 -17.42 3.69 -0.17
N VAL A 230 -18.11 2.55 -0.18
CA VAL A 230 -18.90 2.02 0.96
C VAL A 230 -18.03 1.55 2.12
N ILE A 231 -16.86 1.03 1.82
CA ILE A 231 -15.81 0.88 2.83
C ILE A 231 -15.03 2.17 2.76
N SER A 232 -15.10 2.98 3.80
CA SER A 232 -14.39 4.25 3.96
C SER A 232 -13.09 4.30 3.16
N THR A 233 -13.28 4.21 1.88
CA THR A 233 -12.26 4.26 0.85
C THR A 233 -12.09 5.71 0.42
N SER A 234 -12.76 6.67 1.16
CA SER A 234 -12.40 8.09 1.12
C SER A 234 -10.89 8.32 1.23
N LEU A 235 -10.20 7.22 1.32
CA LEU A 235 -8.77 7.01 1.15
C LEU A 235 -8.30 7.17 -0.30
N SER A 236 -9.15 7.39 -1.29
CA SER A 236 -8.69 7.57 -2.68
C SER A 236 -7.71 8.74 -2.80
N ASP A 237 -7.92 9.77 -1.99
CA ASP A 237 -7.08 10.97 -1.97
C ASP A 237 -6.35 11.16 -0.62
N CYS A 238 -6.26 10.12 0.18
CA CYS A 238 -5.60 10.15 1.46
C CYS A 238 -4.09 10.25 1.30
N LEU A 239 -3.51 11.28 1.88
CA LEU A 239 -2.08 11.38 2.06
C LEU A 239 -1.66 10.47 3.22
N LEU A 240 -0.96 9.39 2.92
CA LEU A 240 -0.38 8.53 3.92
C LEU A 240 0.89 9.16 4.48
N ILE A 241 0.95 9.29 5.79
CA ILE A 241 2.08 9.91 6.50
C ILE A 241 2.63 8.94 7.53
N LYS A 242 3.95 8.83 7.56
CA LYS A 242 4.68 8.18 8.63
C LYS A 242 5.61 9.19 9.28
N GLU A 243 5.36 9.52 10.53
CA GLU A 243 6.28 10.33 11.32
C GLU A 243 7.52 9.52 11.67
N MET A 244 8.67 10.14 11.48
CA MET A 244 9.95 9.52 11.78
C MET A 244 10.40 9.95 13.17
N ASP A 245 10.62 8.97 14.03
CA ASP A 245 11.24 9.23 15.32
C ASP A 245 12.74 9.44 15.12
N THR A 246 13.13 10.70 15.23
CA THR A 246 14.54 11.12 15.11
C THR A 246 15.30 11.04 16.44
N SER A 247 14.68 10.51 17.50
CA SER A 247 15.31 10.36 18.81
C SER A 247 16.47 9.34 18.77
N PRO A 248 17.67 9.69 19.23
CA PRO A 248 18.84 8.77 19.23
C PRO A 248 18.64 7.52 20.08
N LEU A 249 17.77 7.58 21.10
CA LEU A 249 17.53 6.51 22.06
C LEU A 249 16.83 5.27 21.46
N ILE A 250 16.09 5.42 20.38
CA ILE A 250 15.36 4.29 19.75
C ILE A 250 16.26 3.46 18.83
N LYS A 251 17.39 4.02 18.33
CA LYS A 251 18.34 3.26 17.50
C LYS A 251 18.94 2.06 18.25
N ASP A 252 19.19 2.19 19.53
CA ASP A 252 19.80 1.11 20.32
C ASP A 252 18.80 0.02 20.72
N ILE A 253 17.54 0.37 20.93
CA ILE A 253 16.47 -0.60 21.23
C ILE A 253 16.15 -1.47 20.00
N LYS A 254 16.05 -0.87 18.80
CA LYS A 254 15.81 -1.62 17.55
C LYS A 254 16.98 -2.55 17.18
N ARG A 255 18.24 -2.16 17.43
CA ARG A 255 19.40 -3.04 17.22
C ARG A 255 19.43 -4.22 18.19
N GLN A 256 18.99 -4.04 19.43
CA GLN A 256 18.95 -5.12 20.42
C GLN A 256 17.85 -6.14 20.14
N THR A 257 16.68 -5.71 19.63
CA THR A 257 15.57 -6.60 19.27
C THR A 257 15.84 -7.43 18.02
N THR A 258 16.58 -6.90 17.04
CA THR A 258 17.00 -7.65 15.84
C THR A 258 18.13 -8.63 16.13
N ALA A 259 19.02 -8.34 17.08
CA ALA A 259 20.13 -9.23 17.48
C ALA A 259 19.67 -10.42 18.34
N SER A 260 18.56 -10.30 19.09
CA SER A 260 18.06 -11.38 19.97
C SER A 260 17.21 -12.44 19.26
N GLY A 261 16.74 -12.17 18.02
CA GLY A 261 15.90 -13.09 17.24
C GLY A 261 16.64 -14.25 16.54
N GLY A 262 17.97 -14.29 16.58
CA GLY A 262 18.81 -15.16 15.73
C GLY A 262 19.26 -16.49 16.34
N ARG A 263 18.92 -16.84 17.58
CA ARG A 263 19.32 -18.13 18.16
C ARG A 263 18.30 -19.23 17.87
N LYS A 264 18.40 -19.84 16.69
CA LYS A 264 17.84 -21.18 16.46
C LYS A 264 18.68 -22.21 17.20
N SER A 265 18.12 -22.80 18.26
CA SER A 265 18.70 -23.95 18.92
C SER A 265 18.71 -25.14 17.96
N LYS A 266 19.89 -25.57 17.52
CA LYS A 266 20.10 -26.92 16.97
C LYS A 266 19.95 -27.90 18.12
N LYS A 267 18.83 -28.63 18.18
CA LYS A 267 18.76 -29.88 18.96
C LYS A 267 19.34 -31.00 18.12
N LYS A 268 20.25 -31.73 18.75
CA LYS A 268 20.80 -33.01 18.30
C LYS A 268 19.69 -34.08 18.26
#